data_6f11794e0c02e781807e6e74e56a314e
#
_entry.id   6f11794e0c02e781807e6e74e56a314e
#
_cell.length_a   1.000
_cell.length_b   1.000
_cell.length_c   1.000
_cell.angle_alpha   90.00
_cell.angle_beta   90.00
_cell.angle_gamma   90.00
#
_symmetry.space_group_name_H-M   'P 1'
#
loop_
_entity.id
_entity.type
_entity.pdbx_description
1 polymer ?
#
loop_
_entity_poly.entity_id
_entity_poly.type
_entity_poly.pdbx_seq_one_letter_code
_entity_poly.pdbx_strand_id
1 'polypeptide(L)' 'MMSRKKPRDENVVARAIRVIGGPTKAATICRVSNTAIHDWIHKGHVSLLKHAIRLSRASGIPVEEFADDEDLK' A
#
# COMPACT_ATOMS: atom_id res chain seq x y z
N MET A 1 -4.10 -5.43 27.21
CA MET A 1 -4.05 -5.38 26.81
C MET A 1 -4.02 -5.32 25.97
N MET A 2 -3.93 -5.39 25.73
CA MET A 2 -3.90 -5.35 25.10
C MET A 2 -3.82 -5.05 24.19
N SER A 3 -3.75 -4.99 23.87
CA SER A 3 -3.71 -4.83 23.08
C SER A 3 -3.49 -4.48 22.19
N ARG A 4 -3.11 -4.41 21.86
CA ARG A 4 -2.83 -4.20 20.99
C ARG A 4 -3.16 -4.39 19.96
N LYS A 5 -3.45 -4.23 19.76
CA LYS A 5 -3.92 -4.45 18.84
C LYS A 5 -3.27 -4.22 17.64
N LYS A 6 -3.07 -5.00 17.23
CA LYS A 6 -2.51 -4.88 16.14
C LYS A 6 -3.39 -4.57 15.18
N PRO A 7 -3.15 -3.87 14.47
CA PRO A 7 -4.07 -3.46 13.59
C PRO A 7 -4.14 -4.41 12.50
N ARG A 8 -4.87 -5.43 12.72
CA ARG A 8 -5.11 -6.21 11.70
C ARG A 8 -5.83 -5.45 10.68
N ASP A 9 -6.35 -4.31 11.00
CA ASP A 9 -7.02 -3.47 10.04
C ASP A 9 -6.05 -2.72 9.17
N GLU A 10 -4.81 -2.62 9.57
CA GLU A 10 -3.83 -1.92 8.76
C GLU A 10 -3.01 -2.93 8.00
N ASN A 11 -3.39 -3.16 6.74
CA ASN A 11 -2.63 -4.06 5.89
C ASN A 11 -1.37 -3.34 5.38
N VAL A 12 -0.59 -4.04 4.58
CA VAL A 12 0.69 -3.49 4.12
C VAL A 12 0.50 -2.24 3.28
N VAL A 13 -0.56 -2.19 2.49
CA VAL A 13 -0.81 -1.00 1.67
C VAL A 13 -1.11 0.19 2.57
N ALA A 14 -1.99 0.01 3.56
CA ALA A 14 -2.35 1.09 4.47
C ALA A 14 -1.11 1.58 5.22
N ARG A 15 -0.26 0.65 5.63
CA ARG A 15 0.97 1.02 6.34
C ARG A 15 1.88 1.84 5.44
N ALA A 16 2.03 1.43 4.18
CA ALA A 16 2.88 2.16 3.26
C ALA A 16 2.35 3.57 3.02
N ILE A 17 1.03 3.69 2.85
CA ILE A 17 0.43 4.99 2.65
C ILE A 17 0.68 5.90 3.85
N ARG A 18 0.58 5.34 5.06
CA ARG A 18 0.83 6.11 6.27
C ARG A 18 2.28 6.58 6.33
N VAL A 19 3.21 5.70 5.98
CA VAL A 19 4.64 6.04 5.99
C VAL A 19 4.95 7.14 4.98
N ILE A 20 4.29 7.09 3.82
CA ILE A 20 4.50 8.10 2.78
C ILE A 20 3.96 9.46 3.20
N GLY A 21 2.94 9.48 4.01
CA GLY A 21 2.39 10.74 4.49
C GLY A 21 0.91 10.93 4.19
N GLY A 22 0.21 9.89 3.81
CA GLY A 22 -1.22 9.94 3.61
C GLY A 22 -1.66 9.64 2.19
N PRO A 23 -2.95 9.44 1.99
CA PRO A 23 -3.47 9.04 0.67
C PRO A 23 -3.20 10.06 -0.43
N THR A 24 -3.34 11.34 -0.13
CA THR A 24 -3.15 12.36 -1.16
C THR A 24 -1.70 12.37 -1.65
N LYS A 25 -0.76 12.26 -0.73
CA LYS A 25 0.64 12.24 -1.10
C LYS A 25 0.96 10.98 -1.91
N ALA A 26 0.44 9.85 -1.48
CA ALA A 26 0.65 8.60 -2.19
C ALA A 26 0.05 8.65 -3.58
N ALA A 27 -1.12 9.25 -3.72
CA ALA A 27 -1.77 9.37 -5.02
C ALA A 27 -0.90 10.20 -5.98
N THR A 28 -0.32 11.28 -5.47
CA THR A 28 0.56 12.11 -6.28
C THR A 28 1.80 11.34 -6.73
N ILE A 29 2.41 10.61 -5.81
CA ILE A 29 3.61 9.84 -6.11
C ILE A 29 3.32 8.74 -7.13
N CYS A 30 2.20 8.07 -6.99
CA CYS A 30 1.85 6.97 -7.87
C CYS A 30 1.13 7.43 -9.13
N ARG A 31 0.76 8.71 -9.16
CA ARG A 31 0.06 9.30 -10.31
C ARG A 31 -1.29 8.64 -10.54
N VAL A 32 -2.02 8.47 -9.49
CA VAL A 32 -3.36 7.90 -9.55
C VAL A 32 -4.29 8.77 -8.70
N SER A 33 -5.58 8.49 -8.78
CA SER A 33 -6.55 9.24 -7.99
C SER A 33 -6.56 8.76 -6.55
N ASN A 34 -7.13 9.58 -5.66
CA ASN A 34 -7.30 9.15 -4.28
C ASN A 34 -8.22 7.94 -4.19
N THR A 35 -9.18 7.84 -5.11
CA THR A 35 -10.07 6.69 -5.14
C THR A 35 -9.28 5.41 -5.35
N ALA A 36 -8.29 5.45 -6.24
CA ALA A 36 -7.46 4.27 -6.47
C ALA A 36 -6.70 3.89 -5.21
N ILE A 37 -6.18 4.87 -4.49
CA ILE A 37 -5.45 4.60 -3.25
C ILE A 37 -6.36 3.92 -2.23
N HIS A 38 -7.56 4.43 -2.06
CA HIS A 38 -8.50 3.85 -1.11
C HIS A 38 -8.90 2.42 -1.53
N ASP A 39 -9.00 2.19 -2.83
CA ASP A 39 -9.30 0.86 -3.32
C ASP A 39 -8.18 -0.12 -2.98
N TRP A 40 -6.93 0.32 -3.15
CA TRP A 40 -5.79 -0.53 -2.81
C TRP A 40 -5.78 -0.85 -1.31
N ILE A 41 -6.07 0.14 -0.48
CA ILE A 41 -6.12 -0.07 0.96
C ILE A 41 -7.20 -1.08 1.31
N HIS A 42 -8.36 -0.94 0.66
CA HIS A 42 -9.48 -1.83 0.93
C HIS A 42 -9.15 -3.27 0.52
N LYS A 43 -8.52 -3.44 -0.63
CA LYS A 43 -8.17 -4.76 -1.12
C LYS A 43 -6.95 -5.36 -0.44
N GLY A 44 -6.08 -4.51 0.05
CA GLY A 44 -4.86 -4.98 0.69
C GLY A 44 -3.72 -5.32 -0.25
N HIS A 45 -3.87 -5.01 -1.52
CA HIS A 45 -2.80 -5.23 -2.48
C HIS A 45 -2.95 -4.28 -3.66
N VAL A 46 -1.92 -4.22 -4.49
CA VAL A 46 -1.88 -3.33 -5.63
C VAL A 46 -1.78 -4.19 -6.88
N SER A 47 -2.75 -4.05 -7.78
CA SER A 47 -2.83 -4.93 -8.94
C SER A 47 -1.73 -4.73 -9.97
N LEU A 48 -1.33 -3.47 -10.20
CA LEU A 48 -0.32 -3.20 -11.21
C LEU A 48 1.06 -3.11 -10.59
N LEU A 49 1.98 -3.89 -11.11
CA LEU A 49 3.32 -3.94 -10.57
C LEU A 49 4.01 -2.58 -10.56
N LYS A 50 3.78 -1.76 -11.58
CA LYS A 50 4.42 -0.45 -11.61
C LYS A 50 4.00 0.42 -10.43
N HIS A 51 2.74 0.31 -9.99
CA HIS A 51 2.29 1.06 -8.83
C HIS A 51 2.89 0.48 -7.56
N ALA A 52 3.02 -0.83 -7.49
CA ALA A 52 3.63 -1.47 -6.33
C ALA A 52 5.08 -1.03 -6.17
N ILE A 53 5.80 -0.92 -7.31
CA ILE A 53 7.18 -0.48 -7.27
C ILE A 53 7.27 0.95 -6.74
N ARG A 54 6.37 1.82 -7.16
CA ARG A 54 6.39 3.20 -6.67
C ARG A 54 6.12 3.28 -5.18
N LEU A 55 5.15 2.50 -4.71
CA LEU A 55 4.86 2.45 -3.28
C LEU A 55 6.05 1.90 -2.51
N SER A 56 6.70 0.88 -3.05
CA SER A 56 7.86 0.28 -2.42
C SER A 56 8.97 1.30 -2.25
N ARG A 57 9.27 2.04 -3.31
CA ARG A 57 10.35 3.02 -3.26
C ARG A 57 10.04 4.15 -2.29
N ALA A 58 8.80 4.60 -2.27
CA ALA A 58 8.44 5.72 -1.43
C ALA A 58 8.34 5.35 0.04
N SER A 59 7.95 4.12 0.33
CA SER A 59 7.72 3.70 1.71
C SER A 59 8.88 2.91 2.31
N GLY A 60 9.74 2.35 1.45
CA GLY A 60 10.82 1.50 1.94
C GLY A 60 10.39 0.07 2.21
N ILE A 61 9.17 -0.27 1.86
CA ILE A 61 8.66 -1.63 2.07
C ILE A 61 8.91 -2.44 0.81
N PRO A 62 9.37 -3.70 0.92
CA PRO A 62 9.66 -4.50 -0.27
C PRO A 62 8.44 -4.65 -1.17
N VAL A 63 8.67 -4.57 -2.47
CA VAL A 63 7.58 -4.61 -3.44
C VAL A 63 6.77 -5.91 -3.36
N GLU A 64 7.40 -6.99 -2.97
CA GLU A 64 6.70 -8.28 -2.87
C GLU A 64 5.56 -8.24 -1.89
N GLU A 65 5.59 -7.32 -0.94
CA GLU A 65 4.53 -7.25 0.05
C GLU A 65 3.27 -6.58 -0.49
N PHE A 66 3.36 -5.93 -1.63
CA PHE A 66 2.21 -5.24 -2.21
C PHE A 66 1.48 -6.07 -3.25
N ALA A 67 2.06 -7.14 -3.72
CA ALA A 67 1.47 -7.96 -4.77
C ALA A 67 1.22 -9.35 -4.26
N ASP A 68 0.19 -10.00 -4.83
CA ASP A 68 -0.06 -11.38 -4.51
C ASP A 68 1.04 -12.25 -5.08
N ASP A 69 1.25 -13.40 -4.47
CA ASP A 69 2.23 -14.33 -4.98
C ASP A 69 1.98 -14.66 -6.43
N GLU A 70 0.73 -14.75 -6.83
CA GLU A 70 0.40 -15.07 -8.20
C GLU A 70 0.86 -13.99 -9.16
N ASP A 71 0.82 -12.75 -8.71
CA ASP A 71 1.25 -11.64 -9.56
C ASP A 71 2.75 -11.65 -9.76
N LEU A 72 3.48 -12.25 -8.84
CA LEU A 72 4.92 -12.26 -8.90
C LEU A 72 5.48 -13.42 -9.69
N LYS A 73 4.64 -14.35 -10.04
CA LYS A 73 5.07 -15.46 -10.87
C LYS A 73 4.98 -15.10 -12.33
#